data_2af3c94874f5750c82e1170bd43b4441
#
_entry.id   2af3c94874f5750c82e1170bd43b4441
#
_cell.length_a   1.000
_cell.length_b   1.000
_cell.length_c   1.000
_cell.angle_alpha   90.00
_cell.angle_beta   90.00
_cell.angle_gamma   90.00
#
_symmetry.space_group_name_H-M   'P 1'
#
loop_
_entity.id
_entity.type
_entity.pdbx_description
1 polymer ?
#
loop_
_entity_poly.entity_id
_entity_poly.type
_entity_poly.pdbx_seq_one_letter_code
_entity_poly.pdbx_strand_id
1 'polypeptide(L)'
;MQNNPRYEIGTWDECEAIKIFYNTFISAKVGLVNMIQDFALRIGNINVDVVTDALARSTMRIMGPKYMTAGMGDAGACHPRDNIALRWLAKEYNLGYDLFDTVMHAREIQAKNLAMFLVDLSVMNDNLPIAIHGKAYKPDVPYCIGSYSTLVGHYVEQEGRKVVYIDPLADDKTN
;
A
#
# COMPACT_ATOMS: atom_id res chain seq x y z
N MET A 1 23.78 25.39 17.60
CA MET A 1 23.06 24.75 16.48
C MET A 1 21.72 25.45 16.34
N GLN A 2 21.55 26.21 15.30
CA GLN A 2 20.23 26.79 15.02
C GLN A 2 19.45 25.74 14.20
N ASN A 3 18.70 24.85 14.90
CA ASN A 3 17.63 24.11 14.25
C ASN A 3 16.49 25.10 14.01
N ASN A 4 16.13 25.28 12.76
CA ASN A 4 14.88 25.95 12.39
C ASN A 4 13.79 24.87 12.37
N PRO A 5 13.15 24.54 13.52
CA PRO A 5 12.21 23.42 13.59
C PRO A 5 10.95 23.77 12.82
N ARG A 6 10.44 22.78 12.09
CA ARG A 6 9.08 22.85 11.54
C ARG A 6 8.09 22.64 12.68
N TYR A 7 7.07 23.47 12.74
CA TYR A 7 5.98 23.33 13.69
C TYR A 7 4.79 22.67 13.00
N GLU A 8 4.21 21.66 13.64
CA GLU A 8 2.94 21.06 13.26
C GLU A 8 1.93 21.37 14.36
N ILE A 9 0.75 21.85 13.98
CA ILE A 9 -0.32 22.21 14.91
C ILE A 9 -1.50 21.27 14.65
N GLY A 10 -1.94 20.57 15.67
CA GLY A 10 -3.04 19.61 15.60
C GLY A 10 -3.61 19.33 16.99
N THR A 11 -4.54 18.39 17.06
CA THR A 11 -5.06 17.84 18.31
C THR A 11 -3.98 17.06 19.05
N TRP A 12 -4.21 16.73 20.32
CA TRP A 12 -3.32 15.88 21.09
C TRP A 12 -3.06 14.54 20.41
N ASP A 13 -4.14 13.89 19.95
CA ASP A 13 -4.07 12.58 19.27
C ASP A 13 -3.27 12.65 17.97
N GLU A 14 -3.44 13.72 17.18
CA GLU A 14 -2.67 13.95 15.96
C GLU A 14 -1.17 14.13 16.25
N CYS A 15 -0.83 14.92 17.26
CA CYS A 15 0.56 15.14 17.66
C CYS A 15 1.22 13.86 18.18
N GLU A 16 0.51 13.07 18.99
CA GLU A 16 0.97 11.75 19.45
C GLU A 16 1.14 10.78 18.28
N ALA A 17 0.17 10.71 17.38
CA ALA A 17 0.24 9.87 16.18
C ALA A 17 1.45 10.21 15.31
N ILE A 18 1.69 11.50 15.03
CA ILE A 18 2.88 11.95 14.28
C ILE A 18 4.16 11.41 14.92
N LYS A 19 4.30 11.54 16.24
CA LYS A 19 5.51 11.11 16.97
C LYS A 19 5.72 9.60 16.91
N ILE A 20 4.66 8.82 17.10
CA ILE A 20 4.73 7.36 17.14
C ILE A 20 4.99 6.83 15.72
N PHE A 21 4.20 7.25 14.74
CA PHE A 21 4.34 6.79 13.36
C PHE A 21 5.66 7.20 12.72
N TYR A 22 6.22 8.36 13.06
CA TYR A 22 7.55 8.75 12.59
C TYR A 22 8.61 7.68 12.88
N ASN A 23 8.65 7.19 14.11
CA ASN A 23 9.60 6.13 14.49
C ASN A 23 9.28 4.79 13.83
N THR A 24 7.99 4.46 13.70
CA THR A 24 7.54 3.22 13.04
C THR A 24 7.92 3.20 11.56
N PHE A 25 7.76 4.31 10.83
CA PHE A 25 8.23 4.43 9.45
C PHE A 25 9.74 4.23 9.32
N ILE A 26 10.52 4.81 10.25
CA ILE A 26 11.97 4.59 10.27
C ILE A 26 12.29 3.12 10.52
N SER A 27 11.65 2.48 11.50
CA SER A 27 11.86 1.07 11.83
C SER A 27 11.52 0.16 10.65
N ALA A 28 10.40 0.42 9.95
CA ALA A 28 10.02 -0.34 8.77
C ALA A 28 11.05 -0.18 7.63
N LYS A 29 11.53 1.05 7.40
CA LYS A 29 12.57 1.31 6.39
C LYS A 29 13.88 0.58 6.72
N VAL A 30 14.32 0.63 7.98
CA VAL A 30 15.51 -0.10 8.45
C VAL A 30 15.33 -1.61 8.28
N GLY A 31 14.16 -2.14 8.63
CA GLY A 31 13.84 -3.57 8.46
C GLY A 31 13.92 -4.01 7.00
N LEU A 32 13.37 -3.21 6.07
CA LEU A 32 13.46 -3.49 4.64
C LEU A 32 14.89 -3.45 4.09
N VAL A 33 15.69 -2.48 4.54
CA VAL A 33 17.11 -2.39 4.14
C VAL A 33 17.92 -3.57 4.68
N ASN A 34 17.71 -3.98 5.93
CA ASN A 34 18.37 -5.14 6.51
C ASN A 34 17.96 -6.44 5.78
N MET A 35 16.71 -6.54 5.31
CA MET A 35 16.27 -7.67 4.51
C MET A 35 17.03 -7.77 3.17
N ILE A 36 17.33 -6.64 2.51
CA ILE A 36 18.18 -6.61 1.31
C ILE A 36 19.56 -7.19 1.64
N GLN A 37 20.13 -6.83 2.81
CA GLN A 37 21.40 -7.38 3.28
C GLN A 37 21.32 -8.90 3.51
N ASP A 38 20.24 -9.39 4.13
CA ASP A 38 20.06 -10.81 4.37
C ASP A 38 19.98 -11.62 3.06
N PHE A 39 19.27 -11.11 2.05
CA PHE A 39 19.29 -11.72 0.71
C PHE A 39 20.67 -11.66 0.07
N ALA A 40 21.36 -10.53 0.14
CA ALA A 40 22.70 -10.38 -0.41
C ALA A 40 23.69 -11.39 0.16
N LEU A 41 23.66 -11.62 1.47
CA LEU A 41 24.50 -12.60 2.14
C LEU A 41 24.19 -14.05 1.74
N ARG A 42 22.91 -14.37 1.49
CA ARG A 42 22.50 -15.75 1.14
C ARG A 42 22.65 -16.08 -0.33
N ILE A 43 22.39 -15.14 -1.20
CA ILE A 43 22.53 -15.32 -2.66
C ILE A 43 24.00 -15.20 -3.08
N GLY A 44 24.77 -14.34 -2.42
CA GLY A 44 26.23 -14.23 -2.58
C GLY A 44 26.72 -13.37 -3.75
N ASN A 45 25.85 -12.94 -4.67
CA ASN A 45 26.23 -12.12 -5.82
C ASN A 45 25.51 -10.75 -5.89
N ILE A 46 24.94 -10.32 -4.77
CA ILE A 46 24.28 -9.01 -4.64
C ILE A 46 25.18 -8.11 -3.79
N ASN A 47 25.53 -6.95 -4.32
CA ASN A 47 26.15 -5.89 -3.53
C ASN A 47 25.03 -5.05 -2.92
N VAL A 48 24.90 -5.09 -1.59
CA VAL A 48 23.83 -4.39 -0.85
C VAL A 48 23.92 -2.89 -1.03
N ASP A 49 25.13 -2.32 -1.06
CA ASP A 49 25.31 -0.86 -1.20
C ASP A 49 24.85 -0.36 -2.57
N VAL A 50 25.08 -1.12 -3.62
CA VAL A 50 24.59 -0.79 -4.98
C VAL A 50 23.06 -0.73 -5.00
N VAL A 51 22.39 -1.68 -4.34
CA VAL A 51 20.92 -1.72 -4.28
C VAL A 51 20.39 -0.57 -3.43
N THR A 52 20.91 -0.37 -2.25
CA THR A 52 20.42 0.67 -1.31
C THR A 52 20.69 2.07 -1.81
N ASP A 53 21.84 2.32 -2.45
CA ASP A 53 22.16 3.60 -3.10
C ASP A 53 21.22 3.91 -4.27
N ALA A 54 20.87 2.90 -5.06
CA ALA A 54 19.88 3.06 -6.12
C ALA A 54 18.50 3.45 -5.57
N LEU A 55 18.05 2.78 -4.50
CA LEU A 55 16.79 3.09 -3.83
C LEU A 55 16.81 4.49 -3.19
N ALA A 56 17.93 4.88 -2.56
CA ALA A 56 18.10 6.20 -1.93
C ALA A 56 18.00 7.36 -2.93
N ARG A 57 18.39 7.14 -4.19
CA ARG A 57 18.25 8.15 -5.26
C ARG A 57 16.80 8.34 -5.74
N SER A 58 15.85 7.50 -5.32
CA SER A 58 14.42 7.66 -5.64
C SER A 58 13.77 8.73 -4.75
N THR A 59 14.20 9.98 -4.91
CA THR A 59 13.81 11.12 -4.06
C THR A 59 12.32 11.50 -4.17
N MET A 60 11.66 11.16 -5.26
CA MET A 60 10.24 11.48 -5.45
C MET A 60 9.29 10.41 -4.88
N ARG A 61 9.62 9.14 -5.02
CA ARG A 61 8.73 8.02 -4.66
C ARG A 61 9.08 7.40 -3.31
N ILE A 62 10.31 6.96 -3.11
CA ILE A 62 10.72 6.22 -1.90
C ILE A 62 11.11 7.16 -0.77
N MET A 63 11.85 8.23 -1.10
CA MET A 63 12.36 9.20 -0.14
C MET A 63 11.53 10.50 -0.07
N GLY A 64 10.57 10.67 -0.99
CA GLY A 64 9.73 11.86 -1.08
C GLY A 64 8.32 11.68 -0.50
N PRO A 65 7.45 12.69 -0.66
CA PRO A 65 6.10 12.71 -0.09
C PRO A 65 5.08 11.86 -0.85
N LYS A 66 5.40 11.29 -2.02
CA LYS A 66 4.47 10.41 -2.74
C LYS A 66 4.12 9.20 -1.88
N TYR A 67 2.86 8.76 -2.00
CA TYR A 67 2.32 7.63 -1.24
C TYR A 67 2.17 7.88 0.28
N MET A 68 2.12 9.16 0.69
CA MET A 68 1.85 9.57 2.07
C MET A 68 0.40 10.06 2.28
N THR A 69 -0.51 9.68 1.39
CA THR A 69 -1.94 9.97 1.50
C THR A 69 -2.67 8.73 2.00
N ALA A 70 -3.47 8.89 3.06
CA ALA A 70 -4.25 7.78 3.60
C ALA A 70 -5.31 7.29 2.59
N GLY A 71 -5.67 6.01 2.67
CA GLY A 71 -6.65 5.39 1.80
C GLY A 71 -6.15 4.99 0.42
N MET A 72 -4.87 5.25 0.11
CA MET A 72 -4.26 4.77 -1.13
C MET A 72 -3.99 3.26 -1.06
N GLY A 73 -4.30 2.56 -2.14
CA GLY A 73 -3.81 1.21 -2.34
C GLY A 73 -2.44 1.20 -3.04
N ASP A 74 -1.77 0.08 -2.96
CA ASP A 74 -0.64 -0.21 -3.83
C ASP A 74 -1.13 -0.33 -5.28
N ALA A 75 -0.46 0.33 -6.21
CA ALA A 75 -0.96 0.47 -7.58
C ALA A 75 -0.65 -0.76 -8.43
N GLY A 76 -1.70 -1.41 -8.93
CA GLY A 76 -1.65 -2.42 -9.99
C GLY A 76 -1.08 -3.78 -9.57
N ALA A 77 -1.01 -4.68 -10.55
CA ALA A 77 -0.61 -6.07 -10.35
C ALA A 77 0.89 -6.26 -10.00
N CYS A 78 1.72 -5.24 -10.22
CA CYS A 78 3.16 -5.35 -9.96
C CYS A 78 3.48 -5.53 -8.47
N HIS A 79 2.80 -4.79 -7.58
CA HIS A 79 3.08 -4.85 -6.15
C HIS A 79 2.74 -6.22 -5.54
N PRO A 80 1.54 -6.79 -5.73
CA PRO A 80 1.24 -8.15 -5.28
C PRO A 80 2.19 -9.19 -5.89
N ARG A 81 2.45 -9.13 -7.19
CA ARG A 81 3.34 -10.06 -7.90
C ARG A 81 4.74 -10.07 -7.30
N ASP A 82 5.32 -8.91 -7.08
CA ASP A 82 6.68 -8.79 -6.57
C ASP A 82 6.77 -9.22 -5.10
N ASN A 83 5.76 -8.91 -4.29
CA ASN A 83 5.68 -9.40 -2.92
C ASN A 83 5.51 -10.94 -2.86
N ILE A 84 4.72 -11.54 -3.75
CA ILE A 84 4.59 -13.01 -3.84
C ILE A 84 5.93 -13.65 -4.22
N ALA A 85 6.66 -13.07 -5.17
CA ALA A 85 7.99 -13.56 -5.56
C ALA A 85 8.99 -13.48 -4.40
N LEU A 86 8.97 -12.39 -3.65
CA LEU A 86 9.86 -12.19 -2.50
C LEU A 86 9.49 -13.08 -1.30
N ARG A 87 8.20 -13.40 -1.09
CA ARG A 87 7.77 -14.44 -0.14
C ARG A 87 8.39 -15.81 -0.47
N TRP A 88 8.28 -16.18 -1.76
CA TRP A 88 8.87 -17.44 -2.21
C TRP A 88 10.38 -17.45 -1.97
N LEU A 89 11.11 -16.39 -2.30
CA LEU A 89 12.53 -16.26 -2.03
C LEU A 89 12.86 -16.32 -0.53
N ALA A 90 12.09 -15.63 0.32
CA ALA A 90 12.29 -15.67 1.76
C ALA A 90 12.20 -17.10 2.31
N LYS A 91 11.26 -17.90 1.80
CA LYS A 91 11.12 -19.32 2.13
C LYS A 91 12.27 -20.15 1.57
N GLU A 92 12.61 -20.00 0.28
CA GLU A 92 13.66 -20.74 -0.41
C GLU A 92 15.02 -20.58 0.27
N TYR A 93 15.34 -19.33 0.64
CA TYR A 93 16.59 -19.02 1.33
C TYR A 93 16.51 -19.10 2.86
N ASN A 94 15.40 -19.58 3.40
CA ASN A 94 15.19 -19.77 4.84
C ASN A 94 15.61 -18.55 5.68
N LEU A 95 15.03 -17.38 5.40
CA LEU A 95 15.34 -16.15 6.14
C LEU A 95 14.89 -16.21 7.60
N GLY A 96 13.91 -17.06 7.93
CA GLY A 96 13.33 -17.17 9.27
C GLY A 96 12.24 -16.13 9.57
N TYR A 97 11.93 -15.25 8.63
CA TYR A 97 10.84 -14.28 8.70
C TYR A 97 10.33 -13.94 7.29
N ASP A 98 9.10 -13.40 7.22
CA ASP A 98 8.45 -13.03 5.96
C ASP A 98 7.64 -11.73 6.13
N LEU A 99 8.27 -10.59 5.84
CA LEU A 99 7.58 -9.29 5.83
C LEU A 99 6.63 -9.13 4.65
N PHE A 100 6.87 -9.87 3.56
CA PHE A 100 6.06 -9.76 2.33
C PHE A 100 4.69 -10.37 2.51
N ASP A 101 4.59 -11.49 3.25
CA ASP A 101 3.31 -12.08 3.64
C ASP A 101 2.50 -11.10 4.50
N THR A 102 3.15 -10.47 5.46
CA THR A 102 2.52 -9.49 6.33
C THR A 102 1.99 -8.29 5.54
N VAL A 103 2.77 -7.77 4.58
CA VAL A 103 2.34 -6.66 3.70
C VAL A 103 1.13 -7.07 2.86
N MET A 104 1.15 -8.27 2.26
CA MET A 104 0.04 -8.77 1.46
C MET A 104 -1.21 -9.02 2.30
N HIS A 105 -1.07 -9.59 3.49
CA HIS A 105 -2.18 -9.80 4.40
C HIS A 105 -2.79 -8.45 4.85
N ALA A 106 -1.95 -7.49 5.22
CA ALA A 106 -2.41 -6.16 5.60
C ALA A 106 -3.18 -5.47 4.47
N ARG A 107 -2.72 -5.59 3.22
CA ARG A 107 -3.41 -5.07 2.04
C ARG A 107 -4.83 -5.59 1.92
N GLU A 108 -5.03 -6.89 2.06
CA GLU A 108 -6.35 -7.53 2.01
C GLU A 108 -7.26 -7.06 3.14
N ILE A 109 -6.75 -7.05 4.38
CA ILE A 109 -7.53 -6.61 5.53
C ILE A 109 -7.88 -5.12 5.46
N GLN A 110 -6.97 -4.27 4.99
CA GLN A 110 -7.25 -2.83 4.81
C GLN A 110 -8.34 -2.60 3.77
N ALA A 111 -8.33 -3.33 2.65
CA ALA A 111 -9.38 -3.25 1.64
C ALA A 111 -10.75 -3.70 2.21
N LYS A 112 -10.76 -4.78 3.00
CA LYS A 112 -11.96 -5.25 3.67
C LYS A 112 -12.50 -4.24 4.69
N ASN A 113 -11.63 -3.66 5.51
CA ASN A 113 -12.03 -2.64 6.49
C ASN A 113 -12.67 -1.43 5.81
N LEU A 114 -12.08 -0.96 4.69
CA LEU A 114 -12.66 0.12 3.92
C LEU A 114 -14.02 -0.27 3.32
N ALA A 115 -14.14 -1.48 2.79
CA ALA A 115 -15.41 -2.00 2.26
C ALA A 115 -16.48 -2.02 3.33
N MET A 116 -16.20 -2.54 4.53
CA MET A 116 -17.15 -2.56 5.65
C MET A 116 -17.59 -1.16 6.05
N PHE A 117 -16.67 -0.20 6.12
CA PHE A 117 -17.01 1.20 6.38
C PHE A 117 -17.97 1.75 5.31
N LEU A 118 -17.74 1.46 4.03
CA LEU A 118 -18.63 1.89 2.94
C LEU A 118 -20.01 1.20 3.00
N VAL A 119 -20.04 -0.08 3.40
CA VAL A 119 -21.29 -0.81 3.62
C VAL A 119 -22.11 -0.18 4.74
N ASP A 120 -21.48 0.16 5.87
CA ASP A 120 -22.15 0.84 6.98
C ASP A 120 -22.72 2.19 6.53
N LEU A 121 -21.94 2.98 5.76
CA LEU A 121 -22.43 4.24 5.19
C LEU A 121 -23.62 4.03 4.25
N SER A 122 -23.60 2.98 3.42
CA SER A 122 -24.73 2.63 2.54
C SER A 122 -25.99 2.33 3.34
N VAL A 123 -25.86 1.52 4.41
CA VAL A 123 -26.98 1.19 5.31
C VAL A 123 -27.56 2.45 5.96
N MET A 124 -26.71 3.34 6.43
CA MET A 124 -27.13 4.61 7.06
C MET A 124 -27.80 5.58 6.06
N ASN A 125 -27.65 5.35 4.77
CA ASN A 125 -28.20 6.15 3.69
C ASN A 125 -29.18 5.34 2.82
N ASP A 126 -30.15 4.68 3.42
CA ASP A 126 -31.25 3.96 2.75
C ASP A 126 -30.79 2.91 1.75
N ASN A 127 -29.66 2.27 2.00
CA ASN A 127 -29.04 1.27 1.14
C ASN A 127 -28.69 1.78 -0.28
N LEU A 128 -28.30 3.04 -0.40
CA LEU A 128 -27.84 3.58 -1.67
C LEU A 128 -26.64 2.81 -2.23
N PRO A 129 -26.53 2.69 -3.57
CA PRO A 129 -25.37 2.10 -4.21
C PRO A 129 -24.09 2.84 -3.83
N ILE A 130 -22.98 2.11 -3.71
CA ILE A 130 -21.67 2.66 -3.42
C ILE A 130 -20.98 3.04 -4.72
N ALA A 131 -20.69 4.33 -4.91
CA ALA A 131 -19.93 4.82 -6.04
C ALA A 131 -18.44 4.86 -5.75
N ILE A 132 -17.63 4.20 -6.56
CA ILE A 132 -16.17 4.22 -6.49
C ILE A 132 -15.64 4.98 -7.71
N HIS A 133 -14.98 6.11 -7.45
CA HIS A 133 -14.33 6.91 -8.49
C HIS A 133 -12.93 6.36 -8.78
N GLY A 134 -12.72 5.95 -10.05
CA GLY A 134 -11.50 5.30 -10.50
C GLY A 134 -11.58 3.77 -10.35
N LYS A 135 -11.83 3.06 -11.45
CA LYS A 135 -11.75 1.61 -11.56
C LYS A 135 -10.32 1.16 -11.84
N ALA A 136 -9.63 1.91 -12.69
CA ALA A 136 -8.25 1.65 -13.06
C ALA A 136 -7.27 1.78 -11.87
N TYR A 137 -6.15 1.07 -11.94
CA TYR A 137 -5.15 1.08 -10.86
C TYR A 137 -4.37 2.40 -10.72
N LYS A 138 -4.43 3.26 -11.73
CA LYS A 138 -3.85 4.62 -11.70
C LYS A 138 -4.55 5.52 -12.73
N PRO A 139 -4.44 6.86 -12.59
CA PRO A 139 -4.94 7.81 -13.57
C PRO A 139 -4.36 7.57 -14.96
N ASP A 140 -5.10 7.98 -15.98
CA ASP A 140 -4.69 8.04 -17.40
C ASP A 140 -4.39 6.68 -18.06
N VAL A 141 -4.85 5.58 -17.47
CA VAL A 141 -4.76 4.25 -18.09
C VAL A 141 -6.03 3.44 -17.88
N PRO A 142 -6.53 2.73 -18.88
CA PRO A 142 -7.74 1.90 -18.79
C PRO A 142 -7.46 0.48 -18.25
N TYR A 143 -6.53 0.30 -17.35
CA TYR A 143 -6.10 -1.02 -16.88
C TYR A 143 -6.53 -1.24 -15.44
N CYS A 144 -7.36 -2.25 -15.20
CA CYS A 144 -8.00 -2.50 -13.90
C CYS A 144 -7.41 -3.68 -13.12
N ILE A 145 -6.61 -4.54 -13.76
CA ILE A 145 -6.06 -5.72 -13.09
C ILE A 145 -5.16 -5.30 -11.93
N GLY A 146 -5.46 -5.83 -10.74
CA GLY A 146 -4.74 -5.51 -9.52
C GLY A 146 -5.08 -4.14 -8.92
N SER A 147 -6.13 -3.47 -9.42
CA SER A 147 -6.60 -2.21 -8.84
C SER A 147 -7.11 -2.43 -7.42
N TYR A 148 -6.71 -1.57 -6.52
CA TYR A 148 -7.21 -1.57 -5.14
C TYR A 148 -8.70 -1.21 -5.06
N SER A 149 -9.18 -0.35 -5.96
CA SER A 149 -10.60 0.00 -6.08
C SER A 149 -11.46 -1.23 -6.38
N THR A 150 -10.99 -2.11 -7.28
CA THR A 150 -11.72 -3.36 -7.60
C THR A 150 -11.66 -4.37 -6.45
N LEU A 151 -10.59 -4.40 -5.67
CA LEU A 151 -10.51 -5.24 -4.48
C LEU A 151 -11.50 -4.77 -3.40
N VAL A 152 -11.58 -3.47 -3.14
CA VAL A 152 -12.56 -2.89 -2.22
C VAL A 152 -13.98 -3.19 -2.70
N GLY A 153 -14.27 -2.96 -3.99
CA GLY A 153 -15.57 -3.25 -4.58
C GLY A 153 -15.98 -4.72 -4.44
N HIS A 154 -15.04 -5.63 -4.64
CA HIS A 154 -15.27 -7.07 -4.43
C HIS A 154 -15.77 -7.37 -3.01
N TYR A 155 -15.14 -6.80 -1.98
CA TYR A 155 -15.58 -6.98 -0.61
C TYR A 155 -16.94 -6.32 -0.32
N VAL A 156 -17.22 -5.18 -0.92
CA VAL A 156 -18.56 -4.55 -0.83
C VAL A 156 -19.63 -5.44 -1.43
N GLU A 157 -19.38 -6.05 -2.59
CA GLU A 157 -20.31 -6.96 -3.28
C GLU A 157 -20.51 -8.27 -2.49
N GLN A 158 -19.50 -8.78 -1.81
CA GLN A 158 -19.64 -9.93 -0.90
C GLN A 158 -20.64 -9.67 0.25
N GLU A 159 -20.75 -8.41 0.68
CA GLU A 159 -21.74 -7.98 1.69
C GLU A 159 -23.12 -7.66 1.06
N GLY A 160 -23.34 -8.04 -0.21
CA GLY A 160 -24.62 -7.88 -0.90
C GLY A 160 -24.94 -6.43 -1.30
N ARG A 161 -23.95 -5.54 -1.36
CA ARG A 161 -24.14 -4.14 -1.77
C ARG A 161 -23.73 -3.93 -3.21
N LYS A 162 -24.48 -3.06 -3.89
CA LYS A 162 -24.20 -2.70 -5.29
C LYS A 162 -23.06 -1.69 -5.34
N VAL A 163 -22.05 -1.99 -6.18
CA VAL A 163 -20.97 -1.08 -6.52
C VAL A 163 -21.21 -0.49 -7.91
N VAL A 164 -20.92 0.79 -8.07
CA VAL A 164 -20.91 1.50 -9.35
C VAL A 164 -19.54 2.15 -9.52
N TYR A 165 -18.79 1.74 -10.55
CA TYR A 165 -17.51 2.38 -10.84
C TYR A 165 -17.74 3.58 -11.78
N ILE A 166 -17.09 4.69 -11.47
CA ILE A 166 -17.08 5.91 -12.26
C ILE A 166 -15.64 6.15 -12.70
N ASP A 167 -15.33 5.74 -13.94
CA ASP A 167 -13.99 5.89 -14.50
C ASP A 167 -14.13 6.28 -16.00
N PRO A 168 -13.54 7.40 -16.43
CA PRO A 168 -13.68 7.87 -17.80
C PRO A 168 -12.97 6.99 -18.83
N LEU A 169 -12.01 6.16 -18.41
CA LEU A 169 -11.18 5.34 -19.28
C LEU A 169 -11.43 3.84 -19.12
N ALA A 170 -12.13 3.42 -18.06
CA ALA A 170 -12.38 2.02 -17.75
C ALA A 170 -13.88 1.78 -17.50
N ASP A 171 -14.56 1.23 -18.46
CA ASP A 171 -15.95 0.80 -18.35
C ASP A 171 -16.09 -0.59 -17.70
N ASP A 172 -17.33 -1.09 -17.61
CA ASP A 172 -17.61 -2.42 -17.05
C ASP A 172 -17.04 -3.58 -17.87
N LYS A 173 -16.62 -3.32 -19.11
CA LYS A 173 -16.01 -4.30 -20.01
C LYS A 173 -14.48 -4.27 -19.97
N THR A 174 -13.91 -3.28 -19.32
CA THR A 174 -12.44 -3.13 -19.19
C THR A 174 -11.94 -3.97 -18.02
N ASN A 175 -11.11 -4.97 -18.32
CA ASN A 175 -10.45 -5.83 -17.34
C ASN A 175 -9.02 -5.35 -17.03
#